data_6991a7a27dd0919a33f07f7d1856e7b7
#
_entry.id   6991a7a27dd0919a33f07f7d1856e7b7
#
_cell.length_a   1.000
_cell.length_b   1.000
_cell.length_c   1.000
_cell.angle_alpha   90.00
_cell.angle_beta   90.00
_cell.angle_gamma   90.00
#
_symmetry.space_group_name_H-M   'P 1'
#
loop_
_entity.id
_entity.type
_entity.pdbx_description
1 polymer ?
#
loop_
_entity_poly.entity_id
_entity_poly.type
_entity_poly.pdbx_seq_one_letter_code
_entity_poly.pdbx_strand_id
1 'polypeptide(L)'
;MAQTIVFVDDVVRMQAFYHGALGLPVITAEPDWVRLDAGGVVLALHAIKPGPEQPEPPPERVDSYIKLCFHVDDIDGARAALVAAGTRMRDVHHYGGVAFCDGIDPEGNIFQITTR
;
A
#
# COMPACT_ATOMS: atom_id res chain seq x y z
N MET A 1 -4.30 -4.33 20.09
CA MET A 1 -3.57 -4.00 18.83
C MET A 1 -4.46 -3.15 17.96
N ALA A 2 -3.93 -2.05 17.46
CA ALA A 2 -4.67 -1.20 16.56
C ALA A 2 -4.82 -1.85 15.17
N GLN A 3 -5.91 -1.55 14.48
CA GLN A 3 -6.21 -2.08 13.17
C GLN A 3 -6.68 -0.95 12.26
N THR A 4 -6.14 -0.92 11.05
CA THR A 4 -6.61 -0.03 9.99
C THR A 4 -7.29 -0.90 8.92
N ILE A 5 -8.49 -0.54 8.52
CA ILE A 5 -9.21 -1.23 7.46
C ILE A 5 -9.14 -0.39 6.19
N VAL A 6 -8.70 -1.01 5.11
CA VAL A 6 -8.77 -0.46 3.76
C VAL A 6 -9.84 -1.24 3.00
N PHE A 7 -10.88 -0.53 2.58
CA PHE A 7 -11.89 -1.14 1.72
C PHE A 7 -11.32 -1.27 0.31
N VAL A 8 -11.46 -2.46 -0.26
CA VAL A 8 -10.88 -2.80 -1.56
C VAL A 8 -11.93 -3.40 -2.48
N ASP A 9 -11.74 -3.24 -3.78
CA ASP A 9 -12.58 -3.86 -4.79
C ASP A 9 -12.12 -5.29 -5.08
N ASP A 10 -10.80 -5.51 -5.14
CA ASP A 10 -10.17 -6.80 -5.45
C ASP A 10 -9.16 -7.17 -4.35
N VAL A 11 -9.59 -8.01 -3.42
CA VAL A 11 -8.76 -8.39 -2.26
C VAL A 11 -7.55 -9.22 -2.69
N VAL A 12 -7.67 -10.06 -3.72
CA VAL A 12 -6.55 -10.88 -4.21
C VAL A 12 -5.44 -10.00 -4.79
N ARG A 13 -5.83 -9.03 -5.61
CA ARG A 13 -4.92 -8.06 -6.21
C ARG A 13 -4.24 -7.19 -5.15
N MET A 14 -4.99 -6.71 -4.18
CA MET A 14 -4.47 -5.86 -3.11
C MET A 14 -3.59 -6.64 -2.14
N GLN A 15 -3.91 -7.90 -1.84
CA GLN A 15 -3.04 -8.77 -1.07
C GLN A 15 -1.71 -9.02 -1.81
N ALA A 16 -1.76 -9.27 -3.11
CA ALA A 16 -0.56 -9.47 -3.92
C ALA A 16 0.36 -8.24 -3.85
N PHE A 17 -0.20 -7.04 -3.76
CA PHE A 17 0.57 -5.82 -3.59
C PHE A 17 1.13 -5.68 -2.17
N TYR A 18 0.28 -5.64 -1.15
CA TYR A 18 0.73 -5.35 0.22
C TYR A 18 1.55 -6.48 0.83
N HIS A 19 1.23 -7.73 0.53
CA HIS A 19 2.04 -8.87 0.94
C HIS A 19 3.21 -9.12 -0.02
N GLY A 20 2.94 -9.21 -1.33
CA GLY A 20 3.94 -9.60 -2.32
C GLY A 20 4.95 -8.51 -2.61
N ALA A 21 4.52 -7.29 -2.94
CA ALA A 21 5.41 -6.19 -3.32
C ALA A 21 5.97 -5.44 -2.11
N LEU A 22 5.14 -5.13 -1.12
CA LEU A 22 5.55 -4.43 0.12
C LEU A 22 6.09 -5.36 1.19
N GLY A 23 5.81 -6.66 1.11
CA GLY A 23 6.38 -7.66 2.01
C GLY A 23 5.71 -7.77 3.38
N LEU A 24 4.48 -7.31 3.57
CA LEU A 24 3.78 -7.43 4.84
C LEU A 24 3.34 -8.88 5.07
N PRO A 25 3.70 -9.51 6.21
CA PRO A 25 3.28 -10.87 6.50
C PRO A 25 1.77 -11.02 6.59
N VAL A 26 1.22 -12.10 6.05
CA VAL A 26 -0.19 -12.44 6.18
C VAL A 26 -0.45 -13.04 7.56
N ILE A 27 -1.41 -12.48 8.29
CA ILE A 27 -1.87 -13.05 9.57
C ILE A 27 -3.01 -14.03 9.33
N THR A 28 -4.05 -13.60 8.62
CA THR A 28 -5.19 -14.42 8.20
C THR A 28 -5.64 -14.02 6.82
N ALA A 29 -6.15 -14.98 6.05
CA ALA A 29 -6.69 -14.71 4.71
C ALA A 29 -7.99 -15.50 4.53
N GLU A 30 -9.07 -14.76 4.36
CA GLU A 30 -10.40 -15.25 4.00
C GLU A 30 -10.77 -14.70 2.62
N PRO A 31 -11.81 -15.18 1.94
CA PRO A 31 -12.10 -14.74 0.57
C PRO A 31 -12.34 -13.24 0.40
N ASP A 32 -12.87 -12.57 1.42
CA ASP A 32 -13.22 -11.15 1.41
C ASP A 32 -12.54 -10.33 2.52
N TRP A 33 -11.64 -10.96 3.28
CA TRP A 33 -11.03 -10.34 4.45
C TRP A 33 -9.61 -10.88 4.66
N VAL A 34 -8.62 -10.02 4.50
CA VAL A 34 -7.21 -10.35 4.71
C VAL A 34 -6.63 -9.42 5.77
N ARG A 35 -5.92 -10.00 6.73
CA ARG A 35 -5.20 -9.25 7.78
C ARG A 35 -3.71 -9.41 7.60
N LEU A 36 -2.99 -8.30 7.58
CA LEU A 36 -1.56 -8.23 7.37
C LEU A 36 -0.89 -7.59 8.58
N ASP A 37 0.29 -8.08 8.93
CA ASP A 37 1.12 -7.48 9.98
C ASP A 37 1.92 -6.31 9.39
N ALA A 38 1.59 -5.10 9.82
CA ALA A 38 2.27 -3.88 9.39
C ALA A 38 3.22 -3.32 10.46
N GLY A 39 3.75 -4.20 11.32
CA GLY A 39 4.75 -3.81 12.32
C GLY A 39 4.17 -3.09 13.54
N GLY A 40 3.32 -3.74 14.31
CA GLY A 40 2.67 -3.19 15.49
C GLY A 40 1.25 -2.70 15.26
N VAL A 41 0.79 -2.68 14.03
CA VAL A 41 -0.58 -2.40 13.63
C VAL A 41 -1.01 -3.43 12.60
N VAL A 42 -2.27 -3.81 12.61
CA VAL A 42 -2.85 -4.68 11.58
C VAL A 42 -3.40 -3.82 10.45
N LEU A 43 -3.00 -4.14 9.23
CA LEU A 43 -3.63 -3.63 8.02
C LEU A 43 -4.61 -4.70 7.52
N ALA A 44 -5.89 -4.39 7.55
CA ALA A 44 -6.93 -5.28 7.06
C ALA A 44 -7.42 -4.81 5.70
N LEU A 45 -7.51 -5.74 4.77
CA LEU A 45 -8.10 -5.52 3.44
C LEU A 45 -9.49 -6.15 3.44
N HIS A 46 -10.50 -5.35 3.26
CA HIS A 46 -11.89 -5.81 3.29
C HIS A 46 -12.53 -5.56 1.92
N ALA A 47 -12.87 -6.64 1.23
CA ALA A 47 -13.58 -6.55 -0.05
C ALA A 47 -15.00 -6.04 0.18
N ILE A 48 -15.33 -4.95 -0.49
CA ILE A 48 -16.68 -4.39 -0.48
C ILE A 48 -17.35 -4.71 -1.82
N LYS A 49 -18.66 -4.55 -1.86
CA LYS A 49 -19.39 -4.70 -3.14
C LYS A 49 -18.82 -3.69 -4.15
N PRO A 50 -18.35 -4.17 -5.32
CA PRO A 50 -17.74 -3.29 -6.30
C PRO A 50 -18.68 -2.14 -6.70
N GLY A 51 -18.08 -0.95 -6.80
CA GLY A 51 -18.74 0.20 -7.39
C GLY A 51 -18.70 0.13 -8.92
N PRO A 52 -18.92 1.26 -9.61
CA PRO A 52 -18.80 1.31 -11.06
C PRO A 52 -17.40 0.86 -11.49
N GLU A 53 -17.33 0.21 -12.67
CA GLU A 53 -16.07 -0.21 -13.25
C GLU A 53 -15.11 0.97 -13.39
N GLN A 54 -13.86 0.77 -12.98
CA GLN A 54 -12.82 1.79 -13.04
C GLN A 54 -11.89 1.56 -14.22
N PRO A 55 -11.32 2.63 -14.81
CA PRO A 55 -10.28 2.48 -15.84
C PRO A 55 -9.07 1.70 -15.31
N GLU A 56 -8.34 1.04 -16.22
CA GLU A 56 -7.05 0.42 -15.91
C GLU A 56 -5.89 1.19 -16.56
N PRO A 57 -4.91 1.66 -15.77
CA PRO A 57 -4.87 1.62 -14.30
C PRO A 57 -5.90 2.56 -13.66
N PRO A 58 -6.37 2.27 -12.43
CA PRO A 58 -7.28 3.18 -11.75
C PRO A 58 -6.66 4.56 -11.54
N PRO A 59 -7.46 5.63 -11.60
CA PRO A 59 -6.94 6.98 -11.34
C PRO A 59 -6.45 7.12 -9.90
N GLU A 60 -5.47 8.00 -9.69
CA GLU A 60 -4.99 8.33 -8.36
C GLU A 60 -6.08 8.97 -7.51
N ARG A 61 -6.20 8.53 -6.24
CA ARG A 61 -7.14 9.12 -5.27
C ARG A 61 -6.51 10.36 -4.61
N VAL A 62 -6.34 11.40 -5.39
CA VAL A 62 -5.65 12.62 -4.95
C VAL A 62 -6.43 13.43 -3.91
N ASP A 63 -7.72 13.16 -3.77
CA ASP A 63 -8.63 13.80 -2.82
C ASP A 63 -8.77 13.04 -1.50
N SER A 64 -8.00 11.96 -1.30
CA SER A 64 -7.99 11.22 -0.05
C SER A 64 -7.30 12.03 1.05
N TYR A 65 -7.90 12.04 2.24
CA TYR A 65 -7.31 12.66 3.43
C TYR A 65 -6.42 11.72 4.23
N ILE A 66 -6.30 10.46 3.81
CA ILE A 66 -5.53 9.44 4.53
C ILE A 66 -4.45 8.89 3.61
N LYS A 67 -3.25 8.76 4.16
CA LYS A 67 -2.11 8.14 3.50
C LYS A 67 -1.50 7.11 4.42
N LEU A 68 -1.35 5.87 3.95
CA LEU A 68 -0.62 4.84 4.67
C LEU A 68 0.87 5.08 4.48
N CYS A 69 1.63 5.08 5.57
CA CYS A 69 3.07 5.25 5.55
C CYS A 69 3.74 4.01 6.12
N PHE A 70 4.73 3.47 5.39
CA PHE A 70 5.45 2.26 5.78
C PHE A 70 6.92 2.62 6.02
N HIS A 71 7.45 2.22 7.18
CA HIS A 71 8.86 2.41 7.49
C HIS A 71 9.74 1.47 6.66
N VAL A 72 10.82 2.02 6.10
CA VAL A 72 11.87 1.27 5.41
C VAL A 72 13.24 1.78 5.89
N ASP A 73 14.24 0.90 5.90
CA ASP A 73 15.60 1.29 6.29
C ASP A 73 16.38 1.87 5.11
N ASP A 74 16.18 1.31 3.91
CA ASP A 74 16.83 1.73 2.66
C ASP A 74 15.77 2.22 1.67
N ILE A 75 15.63 3.54 1.56
CA ILE A 75 14.59 4.14 0.70
C ILE A 75 14.83 3.83 -0.79
N ASP A 76 16.07 3.90 -1.25
CA ASP A 76 16.38 3.68 -2.66
C ASP A 76 16.18 2.22 -3.05
N GLY A 77 16.62 1.30 -2.21
CA GLY A 77 16.41 -0.13 -2.41
C GLY A 77 14.93 -0.52 -2.37
N ALA A 78 14.17 0.03 -1.41
CA ALA A 78 12.74 -0.22 -1.31
C ALA A 78 11.98 0.32 -2.53
N ARG A 79 12.32 1.54 -2.97
CA ARG A 79 11.73 2.11 -4.19
C ARG A 79 12.02 1.25 -5.41
N ALA A 80 13.27 0.84 -5.58
CA ALA A 80 13.68 0.03 -6.73
C ALA A 80 12.94 -1.32 -6.76
N ALA A 81 12.76 -1.96 -5.62
CA ALA A 81 12.01 -3.21 -5.52
C ALA A 81 10.53 -3.02 -5.89
N LEU A 82 9.91 -1.94 -5.46
CA LEU A 82 8.52 -1.62 -5.82
C LEU A 82 8.38 -1.33 -7.32
N VAL A 83 9.29 -0.57 -7.90
CA VAL A 83 9.32 -0.32 -9.35
C VAL A 83 9.47 -1.64 -10.11
N ALA A 84 10.37 -2.52 -9.68
CA ALA A 84 10.56 -3.82 -10.31
C ALA A 84 9.32 -4.71 -10.23
N ALA A 85 8.51 -4.55 -9.18
CA ALA A 85 7.23 -5.25 -9.01
C ALA A 85 6.07 -4.61 -9.82
N GLY A 86 6.33 -3.54 -10.57
CA GLY A 86 5.34 -2.85 -11.39
C GLY A 86 4.58 -1.72 -10.70
N THR A 87 5.00 -1.33 -9.50
CA THR A 87 4.36 -0.24 -8.75
C THR A 87 4.74 1.13 -9.33
N ARG A 88 3.75 2.00 -9.45
CA ARG A 88 3.99 3.39 -9.87
C ARG A 88 4.55 4.18 -8.69
N MET A 89 5.82 4.54 -8.75
CA MET A 89 6.51 5.29 -7.68
C MET A 89 6.89 6.68 -8.16
N ARG A 90 6.78 7.66 -7.25
CA ARG A 90 7.27 9.01 -7.46
C ARG A 90 8.74 9.10 -7.06
N ASP A 91 9.30 10.31 -7.11
CA ASP A 91 10.68 10.54 -6.75
C ASP A 91 10.90 10.51 -5.24
N VAL A 92 12.13 10.20 -4.83
CA VAL A 92 12.53 10.28 -3.43
C VAL A 92 12.76 11.75 -3.06
N HIS A 93 12.23 12.15 -1.91
CA HIS A 93 12.44 13.46 -1.31
C HIS A 93 13.17 13.33 0.02
N HIS A 94 13.91 14.37 0.38
CA HIS A 94 14.63 14.45 1.64
C HIS A 94 14.21 15.71 2.38
N TYR A 95 13.97 15.56 3.68
CA TYR A 95 13.68 16.70 4.56
C TYR A 95 14.09 16.36 5.99
N GLY A 96 14.95 17.20 6.58
CA GLY A 96 15.36 17.07 7.99
C GLY A 96 15.96 15.70 8.35
N GLY A 97 16.75 15.10 7.46
CA GLY A 97 17.36 13.79 7.67
C GLY A 97 16.42 12.59 7.43
N VAL A 98 15.20 12.85 6.98
CA VAL A 98 14.22 11.82 6.62
C VAL A 98 14.12 11.72 5.10
N ALA A 99 14.11 10.50 4.59
CA ALA A 99 13.80 10.24 3.18
C ALA A 99 12.39 9.66 3.07
N PHE A 100 11.66 10.10 2.07
CA PHE A 100 10.30 9.60 1.81
C PHE A 100 9.99 9.58 0.33
N CYS A 101 9.07 8.69 -0.05
CA CYS A 101 8.70 8.48 -1.44
C CYS A 101 7.26 8.00 -1.50
N ASP A 102 6.44 8.66 -2.30
CA ASP A 102 5.06 8.25 -2.52
C ASP A 102 4.98 7.23 -3.65
N GLY A 103 4.01 6.35 -3.55
CA GLY A 103 3.64 5.40 -4.57
C GLY A 103 2.13 5.28 -4.68
N ILE A 104 1.68 4.51 -5.67
CA ILE A 104 0.26 4.33 -5.95
C ILE A 104 -0.02 2.83 -5.94
N ASP A 105 -0.93 2.39 -5.07
CA ASP A 105 -1.31 1.00 -5.01
C ASP A 105 -2.19 0.57 -6.21
N PRO A 106 -2.49 -0.73 -6.38
CA PRO A 106 -3.25 -1.18 -7.55
C PRO A 106 -4.66 -0.61 -7.69
N GLU A 107 -5.24 -0.05 -6.64
CA GLU A 107 -6.56 0.58 -6.67
C GLU A 107 -6.51 2.11 -6.64
N GLY A 108 -5.32 2.69 -6.84
CA GLY A 108 -5.15 4.14 -6.94
C GLY A 108 -4.89 4.87 -5.64
N ASN A 109 -4.77 4.15 -4.51
CA ASN A 109 -4.47 4.79 -3.23
C ASN A 109 -3.02 5.23 -3.18
N ILE A 110 -2.78 6.46 -2.76
CA ILE A 110 -1.42 6.96 -2.54
C ILE A 110 -0.93 6.47 -1.18
N PHE A 111 0.21 5.80 -1.17
CA PHE A 111 0.92 5.38 0.04
C PHE A 111 2.31 6.01 0.06
N GLN A 112 3.01 5.90 1.18
CA GLN A 112 4.36 6.42 1.32
C GLN A 112 5.27 5.36 1.93
N ILE A 113 6.49 5.26 1.43
CA ILE A 113 7.59 4.61 2.15
C ILE A 113 8.47 5.72 2.74
N THR A 114 8.96 5.51 3.94
CA THR A 114 9.69 6.55 4.68
C THR A 114 10.72 5.93 5.62
N THR A 115 11.82 6.64 5.84
CA THR A 115 12.84 6.23 6.81
C THR A 115 12.54 6.68 8.24
N ARG A 116 11.41 7.32 8.44
CA ARG A 116 11.00 7.80 9.76
C ARG A 116 10.06 6.84 10.47
#